data_fbf5c0b668c868cc8d092285708af408
#
_entry.id   fbf5c0b668c868cc8d092285708af408
#
_cell.length_a   1.000
_cell.length_b   1.000
_cell.length_c   1.000
_cell.angle_alpha   90.00
_cell.angle_beta   90.00
_cell.angle_gamma   90.00
#
_symmetry.space_group_name_H-M   'P 1'
#
loop_
_entity.id
_entity.type
_entity.pdbx_description
1 polymer ?
#
loop_
_entity_poly.entity_id
_entity_poly.type
_entity_poly.pdbx_seq_one_letter_code
_entity_poly.pdbx_strand_id
1 'polypeptide(L)'
;MNIAVIGLGIIGGSFCKAIKSHTGHYVIGINRTYETARQALDEGAIDEIGTPECLDRADVIILCMYPQACVDYIRENGKYIRKGAIVTDSSGIKRAICPQLKALSEEYGFVFVGRHPMAGKEKNGYAVSDGTLYEGASFIITPCGADDKSVRTLSELALEIGFGRVTLSDPDEHDRMIAFTSQLPHVLACAYVLSPCCPNHKGFSAGSYRDVSRVANINSKLWSELFLENREPLLEEIEELNKNLGELYHAIKRGDREGLANLLEEGHRVKQELGE
;
A
#
# COMPACT_ATOMS: atom_id res chain seq x y z
N MET A 1 -12.24 19.57 -8.42
CA MET A 1 -12.92 18.26 -8.59
C MET A 1 -13.68 17.92 -7.33
N ASN A 2 -14.70 17.07 -7.44
CA ASN A 2 -15.33 16.40 -6.30
C ASN A 2 -14.67 15.03 -6.13
N ILE A 3 -14.09 14.78 -4.96
CA ILE A 3 -13.35 13.54 -4.67
C ILE A 3 -14.06 12.80 -3.55
N ALA A 4 -14.53 11.59 -3.79
CA ALA A 4 -15.10 10.73 -2.78
C ALA A 4 -14.01 9.78 -2.22
N VAL A 5 -13.84 9.74 -0.91
CA VAL A 5 -12.91 8.82 -0.23
C VAL A 5 -13.72 7.83 0.60
N ILE A 6 -13.57 6.55 0.30
CA ILE A 6 -14.31 5.45 0.92
C ILE A 6 -13.40 4.66 1.84
N GLY A 7 -13.73 4.64 3.14
CA GLY A 7 -12.89 4.07 4.19
C GLY A 7 -11.92 5.09 4.78
N LEU A 8 -12.37 5.78 5.83
CA LEU A 8 -11.61 6.80 6.54
C LEU A 8 -10.75 6.17 7.65
N GLY A 9 -9.86 5.25 7.26
CA GLY A 9 -8.79 4.74 8.12
C GLY A 9 -7.56 5.64 8.07
N ILE A 10 -6.38 5.09 8.44
CA ILE A 10 -5.12 5.83 8.34
C ILE A 10 -4.86 6.31 6.91
N ILE A 11 -5.05 5.47 5.89
CA ILE A 11 -4.80 5.79 4.48
C ILE A 11 -5.84 6.80 3.98
N GLY A 12 -7.14 6.49 4.06
CA GLY A 12 -8.19 7.36 3.54
C GLY A 12 -8.28 8.69 4.28
N GLY A 13 -8.12 8.69 5.61
CA GLY A 13 -8.06 9.92 6.39
C GLY A 13 -6.87 10.80 6.02
N SER A 14 -5.70 10.19 5.75
CA SER A 14 -4.52 10.91 5.28
C SER A 14 -4.73 11.49 3.87
N PHE A 15 -5.38 10.74 2.95
CA PHE A 15 -5.77 11.30 1.65
C PHE A 15 -6.68 12.52 1.81
N CYS A 16 -7.72 12.42 2.64
CA CYS A 16 -8.61 13.56 2.89
C CYS A 16 -7.83 14.78 3.39
N LYS A 17 -7.00 14.62 4.43
CA LYS A 17 -6.18 15.68 5.01
C LYS A 17 -5.19 16.26 3.99
N ALA A 18 -4.50 15.44 3.22
CA ALA A 18 -3.57 15.89 2.20
C ALA A 18 -4.27 16.66 1.07
N ILE A 19 -5.41 16.15 0.56
CA ILE A 19 -6.21 16.85 -0.45
C ILE A 19 -6.67 18.23 0.07
N LYS A 20 -7.18 18.30 1.29
CA LYS A 20 -7.65 19.57 1.88
C LYS A 20 -6.50 20.55 2.15
N SER A 21 -5.30 20.06 2.46
CA SER A 21 -4.14 20.92 2.75
C SER A 21 -3.50 21.51 1.50
N HIS A 22 -3.53 20.77 0.37
CA HIS A 22 -2.77 21.14 -0.82
C HIS A 22 -3.63 21.57 -2.01
N THR A 23 -4.96 21.35 -1.93
CA THR A 23 -5.85 21.59 -3.07
C THR A 23 -7.11 22.33 -2.66
N GLY A 24 -7.82 22.88 -3.65
CA GLY A 24 -9.19 23.42 -3.48
C GLY A 24 -10.29 22.40 -3.79
N HIS A 25 -10.01 21.11 -3.78
CA HIS A 25 -10.98 20.08 -4.13
C HIS A 25 -12.02 19.88 -3.03
N TYR A 26 -13.25 19.53 -3.45
CA TYR A 26 -14.33 19.17 -2.54
C TYR A 26 -14.22 17.68 -2.18
N VAL A 27 -14.16 17.36 -0.89
CA VAL A 27 -13.95 16.02 -0.39
C VAL A 27 -15.20 15.46 0.27
N ILE A 28 -15.71 14.36 -0.26
CA ILE A 28 -16.83 13.59 0.29
C ILE A 28 -16.25 12.37 1.00
N GLY A 29 -16.44 12.28 2.31
CA GLY A 29 -15.96 11.14 3.10
C GLY A 29 -17.08 10.11 3.31
N ILE A 30 -16.85 8.86 2.94
CA ILE A 30 -17.78 7.75 3.17
C ILE A 30 -17.13 6.74 4.09
N ASN A 31 -17.74 6.46 5.24
CA ASN A 31 -17.21 5.51 6.20
C ASN A 31 -18.33 4.73 6.89
N ARG A 32 -18.08 3.43 7.16
CA ARG A 32 -19.06 2.57 7.83
C ARG A 32 -19.42 3.08 9.24
N THR A 33 -18.42 3.59 9.98
CA THR A 33 -18.59 4.15 11.32
C THR A 33 -18.85 5.64 11.19
N TYR A 34 -20.05 6.08 11.53
CA TYR A 34 -20.49 7.48 11.41
C TYR A 34 -19.62 8.43 12.23
N GLU A 35 -19.23 8.02 13.44
CA GLU A 35 -18.41 8.83 14.36
C GLU A 35 -17.06 9.19 13.75
N THR A 36 -16.46 8.26 12.98
CA THR A 36 -15.22 8.51 12.25
C THR A 36 -15.41 9.57 11.15
N ALA A 37 -16.49 9.47 10.38
CA ALA A 37 -16.80 10.46 9.35
C ALA A 37 -17.14 11.82 9.96
N ARG A 38 -17.83 11.83 11.08
CA ARG A 38 -18.14 13.05 11.85
C ARG A 38 -16.87 13.73 12.36
N GLN A 39 -15.94 12.96 12.94
CA GLN A 39 -14.65 13.48 13.36
C GLN A 39 -13.88 14.10 12.18
N ALA A 40 -13.85 13.42 11.02
CA ALA A 40 -13.19 13.94 9.83
C ALA A 40 -13.81 15.25 9.33
N LEU A 41 -15.14 15.40 9.43
CA LEU A 41 -15.84 16.63 9.09
C LEU A 41 -15.51 17.75 10.08
N ASP A 42 -15.57 17.47 11.38
CA ASP A 42 -15.30 18.45 12.45
C ASP A 42 -13.84 18.95 12.42
N GLU A 43 -12.89 18.11 11.99
CA GLU A 43 -11.49 18.46 11.74
C GLU A 43 -11.26 19.17 10.39
N GLY A 44 -12.27 19.31 9.53
CA GLY A 44 -12.14 19.89 8.19
C GLY A 44 -11.37 19.04 7.19
N ALA A 45 -11.20 17.75 7.46
CA ALA A 45 -10.55 16.82 6.54
C ALA A 45 -11.48 16.40 5.38
N ILE A 46 -12.79 16.53 5.56
CA ILE A 46 -13.81 16.36 4.51
C ILE A 46 -14.77 17.54 4.55
N ASP A 47 -15.43 17.81 3.43
CA ASP A 47 -16.46 18.84 3.31
C ASP A 47 -17.87 18.29 3.58
N GLU A 48 -18.05 16.98 3.38
CA GLU A 48 -19.35 16.33 3.48
C GLU A 48 -19.20 14.86 3.94
N ILE A 49 -20.11 14.42 4.81
CA ILE A 49 -20.31 13.00 5.10
C ILE A 49 -21.25 12.45 4.03
N GLY A 50 -20.71 11.59 3.14
CA GLY A 50 -21.45 11.03 2.04
C GLY A 50 -22.07 9.67 2.33
N THR A 51 -23.00 9.32 1.44
CA THR A 51 -23.57 7.97 1.29
C THR A 51 -23.24 7.46 -0.12
N PRO A 52 -23.49 6.18 -0.46
CA PRO A 52 -23.18 5.66 -1.79
C PRO A 52 -23.84 6.46 -2.92
N GLU A 53 -24.99 7.06 -2.72
CA GLU A 53 -25.70 7.88 -3.72
C GLU A 53 -24.91 9.14 -4.12
N CYS A 54 -24.01 9.62 -3.24
CA CYS A 54 -23.16 10.78 -3.55
C CYS A 54 -22.10 10.50 -4.64
N LEU A 55 -21.87 9.23 -5.00
CA LEU A 55 -20.90 8.84 -6.03
C LEU A 55 -21.29 9.32 -7.43
N ASP A 56 -22.54 9.70 -7.65
CA ASP A 56 -23.03 10.31 -8.90
C ASP A 56 -22.39 11.69 -9.18
N ARG A 57 -21.91 12.37 -8.14
CA ARG A 57 -21.28 13.71 -8.21
C ARG A 57 -19.75 13.67 -8.21
N ALA A 58 -19.17 12.51 -7.89
CA ALA A 58 -17.73 12.38 -7.75
C ALA A 58 -17.03 12.33 -9.12
N ASP A 59 -15.95 13.09 -9.26
CA ASP A 59 -15.05 13.02 -10.41
C ASP A 59 -14.02 11.91 -10.22
N VAL A 60 -13.53 11.76 -8.98
CA VAL A 60 -12.57 10.73 -8.54
C VAL A 60 -13.12 10.04 -7.30
N ILE A 61 -13.06 8.71 -7.28
CA ILE A 61 -13.48 7.87 -6.16
C ILE A 61 -12.28 7.07 -5.70
N ILE A 62 -11.90 7.21 -4.42
CA ILE A 62 -10.73 6.61 -3.82
C ILE A 62 -11.16 5.55 -2.81
N LEU A 63 -10.88 4.27 -3.12
CA LEU A 63 -11.19 3.14 -2.26
C LEU A 63 -10.03 2.88 -1.29
N CYS A 64 -10.25 3.09 0.02
CA CYS A 64 -9.25 2.92 1.07
C CYS A 64 -9.69 1.83 2.06
N MET A 65 -9.98 0.65 1.54
CA MET A 65 -10.41 -0.54 2.28
C MET A 65 -9.49 -1.73 1.97
N TYR A 66 -9.73 -2.87 2.61
CA TYR A 66 -9.05 -4.12 2.28
C TYR A 66 -9.35 -4.54 0.84
N PRO A 67 -8.46 -5.29 0.19
CA PRO A 67 -8.56 -5.58 -1.24
C PRO A 67 -9.93 -6.11 -1.66
N GLN A 68 -10.38 -7.21 -1.05
CA GLN A 68 -11.68 -7.80 -1.38
C GLN A 68 -12.85 -6.87 -1.04
N ALA A 69 -12.76 -6.10 0.05
CA ALA A 69 -13.80 -5.14 0.42
C ALA A 69 -13.96 -4.00 -0.60
N CYS A 70 -12.90 -3.62 -1.33
CA CYS A 70 -12.98 -2.67 -2.44
C CYS A 70 -13.85 -3.24 -3.58
N VAL A 71 -13.61 -4.49 -3.96
CA VAL A 71 -14.38 -5.18 -5.01
C VAL A 71 -15.85 -5.32 -4.61
N ASP A 72 -16.10 -5.77 -3.38
CA ASP A 72 -17.48 -5.97 -2.89
C ASP A 72 -18.24 -4.66 -2.80
N TYR A 73 -17.59 -3.59 -2.34
CA TYR A 73 -18.20 -2.27 -2.29
C TYR A 73 -18.63 -1.76 -3.68
N ILE A 74 -17.78 -1.93 -4.69
CA ILE A 74 -18.12 -1.53 -6.05
C ILE A 74 -19.22 -2.43 -6.64
N ARG A 75 -19.21 -3.73 -6.35
CA ARG A 75 -20.28 -4.65 -6.79
C ARG A 75 -21.65 -4.23 -6.25
N GLU A 76 -21.71 -3.76 -5.01
CA GLU A 76 -22.96 -3.33 -4.36
C GLU A 76 -23.40 -1.92 -4.80
N ASN A 77 -22.44 -1.01 -5.02
CA ASN A 77 -22.70 0.42 -5.14
C ASN A 77 -22.30 1.02 -6.51
N GLY A 78 -21.73 0.24 -7.43
CA GLY A 78 -21.25 0.72 -8.73
C GLY A 78 -22.33 1.42 -9.58
N LYS A 79 -23.60 1.04 -9.39
CA LYS A 79 -24.76 1.67 -10.04
C LYS A 79 -24.93 3.17 -9.74
N TYR A 80 -24.37 3.65 -8.61
CA TYR A 80 -24.40 5.07 -8.25
C TYR A 80 -23.23 5.86 -8.82
N ILE A 81 -22.24 5.19 -9.41
CA ILE A 81 -21.05 5.86 -9.95
C ILE A 81 -21.40 6.51 -11.29
N ARG A 82 -21.08 7.79 -11.40
CA ARG A 82 -21.24 8.53 -12.66
C ARG A 82 -20.38 7.90 -13.76
N LYS A 83 -20.95 7.74 -14.94
CA LYS A 83 -20.21 7.27 -16.13
C LYS A 83 -19.01 8.19 -16.42
N GLY A 84 -17.86 7.57 -16.64
CA GLY A 84 -16.60 8.26 -16.87
C GLY A 84 -15.93 8.85 -15.63
N ALA A 85 -16.49 8.68 -14.42
CA ALA A 85 -15.77 8.97 -13.20
C ALA A 85 -14.56 8.04 -13.04
N ILE A 86 -13.50 8.52 -12.43
CA ILE A 86 -12.30 7.71 -12.16
C ILE A 86 -12.46 7.02 -10.81
N VAL A 87 -12.39 5.69 -10.79
CA VAL A 87 -12.34 4.89 -9.57
C VAL A 87 -10.92 4.34 -9.39
N THR A 88 -10.38 4.50 -8.21
CA THR A 88 -9.03 4.01 -7.88
C THR A 88 -8.99 3.41 -6.48
N ASP A 89 -8.12 2.42 -6.26
CA ASP A 89 -7.95 1.74 -4.98
C ASP A 89 -6.63 2.17 -4.31
N SER A 90 -6.41 1.76 -3.07
CA SER A 90 -5.14 1.93 -2.35
C SER A 90 -4.59 0.59 -1.82
N SER A 91 -4.98 -0.51 -2.44
CA SER A 91 -4.59 -1.85 -2.02
C SER A 91 -3.12 -2.13 -2.27
N GLY A 92 -2.50 -2.92 -1.41
CA GLY A 92 -1.11 -3.33 -1.52
C GLY A 92 -0.83 -4.44 -2.55
N ILE A 93 -1.86 -4.90 -3.28
CA ILE A 93 -1.78 -5.92 -4.33
C ILE A 93 -2.64 -5.51 -5.52
N LYS A 94 -2.32 -6.04 -6.71
CA LYS A 94 -3.01 -5.66 -7.96
C LYS A 94 -3.55 -6.85 -8.75
N ARG A 95 -2.82 -7.96 -8.84
CA ARG A 95 -3.25 -9.14 -9.64
C ARG A 95 -4.60 -9.67 -9.22
N ALA A 96 -4.88 -9.72 -7.92
CA ALA A 96 -6.14 -10.26 -7.41
C ALA A 96 -7.34 -9.35 -7.67
N ILE A 97 -7.17 -8.02 -7.59
CA ILE A 97 -8.30 -7.09 -7.60
C ILE A 97 -8.49 -6.35 -8.93
N CYS A 98 -7.41 -6.04 -9.66
CA CYS A 98 -7.51 -5.26 -10.89
C CYS A 98 -8.43 -5.89 -11.95
N PRO A 99 -8.38 -7.19 -12.23
CA PRO A 99 -9.29 -7.81 -13.19
C PRO A 99 -10.76 -7.69 -12.78
N GLN A 100 -11.05 -7.83 -11.49
CA GLN A 100 -12.42 -7.74 -10.97
C GLN A 100 -12.96 -6.31 -11.04
N LEU A 101 -12.16 -5.31 -10.60
CA LEU A 101 -12.55 -3.90 -10.65
C LEU A 101 -12.65 -3.38 -12.10
N LYS A 102 -11.79 -3.90 -13.00
CA LYS A 102 -11.91 -3.61 -14.43
C LYS A 102 -13.21 -4.14 -15.01
N ALA A 103 -13.59 -5.39 -14.75
CA ALA A 103 -14.86 -5.94 -15.22
C ALA A 103 -16.06 -5.13 -14.70
N LEU A 104 -16.05 -4.73 -13.43
CA LEU A 104 -17.09 -3.87 -12.86
C LEU A 104 -17.08 -2.46 -13.51
N SER A 105 -15.91 -1.94 -13.90
CA SER A 105 -15.83 -0.67 -14.61
C SER A 105 -16.50 -0.70 -15.98
N GLU A 106 -16.35 -1.82 -16.69
CA GLU A 106 -17.02 -2.04 -17.97
C GLU A 106 -18.55 -2.19 -17.81
N GLU A 107 -18.99 -2.86 -16.72
CA GLU A 107 -20.41 -3.03 -16.41
C GLU A 107 -21.12 -1.71 -16.09
N TYR A 108 -20.50 -0.89 -15.22
CA TYR A 108 -21.12 0.35 -14.72
C TYR A 108 -20.73 1.60 -15.51
N GLY A 109 -19.68 1.54 -16.35
CA GLY A 109 -19.27 2.63 -17.24
C GLY A 109 -18.39 3.69 -16.58
N PHE A 110 -17.72 3.40 -15.47
CA PHE A 110 -16.66 4.24 -14.90
C PHE A 110 -15.29 3.83 -15.45
N VAL A 111 -14.23 4.60 -15.15
CA VAL A 111 -12.85 4.28 -15.53
C VAL A 111 -12.11 3.77 -14.28
N PHE A 112 -11.61 2.53 -14.30
CA PHE A 112 -10.80 2.01 -13.21
C PHE A 112 -9.31 2.21 -13.50
N VAL A 113 -8.59 2.75 -12.50
CA VAL A 113 -7.14 2.88 -12.50
C VAL A 113 -6.63 2.33 -11.16
N GLY A 114 -5.92 1.23 -11.19
CA GLY A 114 -5.30 0.67 -9.98
C GLY A 114 -4.18 1.58 -9.49
N ARG A 115 -4.01 1.67 -8.16
CA ARG A 115 -2.89 2.40 -7.58
C ARG A 115 -2.45 1.81 -6.24
N HIS A 116 -1.22 2.15 -5.85
CA HIS A 116 -0.69 1.80 -4.54
C HIS A 116 0.16 2.97 -4.01
N PRO A 117 -0.26 3.67 -2.95
CA PRO A 117 0.56 4.66 -2.26
C PRO A 117 1.61 3.93 -1.42
N MET A 118 2.89 4.13 -1.72
CA MET A 118 4.00 3.52 -0.99
C MET A 118 4.25 4.27 0.33
N ALA A 119 3.21 4.38 1.14
CA ALA A 119 3.23 5.05 2.44
C ALA A 119 2.26 4.38 3.42
N GLY A 120 2.68 4.26 4.66
CA GLY A 120 1.91 3.67 5.74
C GLY A 120 2.62 3.80 7.07
N LYS A 121 1.91 3.48 8.14
CA LYS A 121 2.45 3.38 9.51
C LYS A 121 1.90 2.11 10.14
N GLU A 122 2.62 1.55 11.11
CA GLU A 122 2.22 0.35 11.87
C GLU A 122 1.12 0.68 12.90
N LYS A 123 0.16 1.52 12.49
CA LYS A 123 -0.99 1.98 13.29
C LYS A 123 -2.25 1.94 12.43
N ASN A 124 -3.41 1.86 13.07
CA ASN A 124 -4.69 1.79 12.38
C ASN A 124 -5.66 2.88 12.88
N GLY A 125 -6.64 3.20 12.03
CA GLY A 125 -7.73 4.10 12.35
C GLY A 125 -7.49 5.55 11.92
N TYR A 126 -8.56 6.32 11.92
CA TYR A 126 -8.56 7.72 11.49
C TYR A 126 -7.72 8.63 12.42
N ALA A 127 -7.77 8.40 13.73
CA ALA A 127 -7.09 9.23 14.72
C ALA A 127 -5.57 9.35 14.53
N VAL A 128 -4.95 8.42 13.79
CA VAL A 128 -3.52 8.44 13.47
C VAL A 128 -3.24 8.84 12.02
N SER A 129 -4.26 9.28 11.28
CA SER A 129 -4.12 9.80 9.92
C SER A 129 -3.39 11.16 9.94
N ASP A 130 -2.61 11.40 8.89
CA ASP A 130 -1.67 12.50 8.83
C ASP A 130 -1.62 13.03 7.39
N GLY A 131 -1.86 14.34 7.21
CA GLY A 131 -1.83 14.98 5.87
C GLY A 131 -0.46 14.97 5.21
N THR A 132 0.60 14.76 5.98
CA THR A 132 1.99 14.69 5.49
C THR A 132 2.46 13.26 5.21
N LEU A 133 1.58 12.26 5.40
CA LEU A 133 1.92 10.84 5.23
C LEU A 133 2.55 10.52 3.87
N TYR A 134 2.17 11.25 2.84
CA TYR A 134 2.53 11.00 1.44
C TYR A 134 3.72 11.82 0.96
N GLU A 135 4.22 12.76 1.74
CA GLU A 135 5.33 13.65 1.35
C GLU A 135 6.57 12.84 0.97
N GLY A 136 7.01 13.01 -0.29
CA GLY A 136 8.17 12.33 -0.84
C GLY A 136 7.97 10.84 -1.18
N ALA A 137 6.83 10.23 -0.82
CA ALA A 137 6.56 8.82 -1.10
C ALA A 137 6.37 8.55 -2.60
N SER A 138 6.53 7.29 -3.00
CA SER A 138 6.21 6.84 -4.36
C SER A 138 4.71 6.55 -4.49
N PHE A 139 4.15 6.88 -5.64
CA PHE A 139 2.78 6.58 -6.03
C PHE A 139 2.80 5.67 -7.25
N ILE A 140 2.46 4.40 -7.07
CA ILE A 140 2.44 3.43 -8.17
C ILE A 140 1.06 3.43 -8.80
N ILE A 141 1.01 3.53 -10.13
CA ILE A 141 -0.21 3.43 -10.94
C ILE A 141 -0.14 2.19 -11.83
N THR A 142 -1.18 1.38 -11.78
CA THR A 142 -1.44 0.29 -12.73
C THR A 142 -2.65 0.68 -13.58
N PRO A 143 -2.46 1.10 -14.84
CA PRO A 143 -3.53 1.68 -15.66
C PRO A 143 -4.72 0.77 -15.91
N CYS A 144 -4.52 -0.55 -15.93
CA CYS A 144 -5.59 -1.55 -16.15
C CYS A 144 -6.41 -1.33 -17.44
N GLY A 145 -5.81 -0.71 -18.45
CA GLY A 145 -6.46 -0.35 -19.71
C GLY A 145 -7.24 0.96 -19.70
N ALA A 146 -7.06 1.79 -18.68
CA ALA A 146 -7.60 3.15 -18.63
C ALA A 146 -6.92 4.05 -19.67
N ASP A 147 -7.61 5.12 -20.03
CA ASP A 147 -7.09 6.13 -20.96
C ASP A 147 -6.04 7.03 -20.31
N ASP A 148 -5.16 7.62 -21.15
CA ASP A 148 -4.06 8.47 -20.71
C ASP A 148 -4.52 9.69 -19.89
N LYS A 149 -5.73 10.21 -20.15
CA LYS A 149 -6.27 11.36 -19.42
C LYS A 149 -6.56 10.98 -17.96
N SER A 150 -7.17 9.82 -17.75
CA SER A 150 -7.48 9.31 -16.41
C SER A 150 -6.20 9.03 -15.60
N VAL A 151 -5.20 8.41 -16.22
CA VAL A 151 -3.88 8.18 -15.63
C VAL A 151 -3.19 9.50 -15.27
N ARG A 152 -3.21 10.48 -16.18
CA ARG A 152 -2.65 11.81 -15.96
C ARG A 152 -3.34 12.54 -14.80
N THR A 153 -4.69 12.53 -14.77
CA THR A 153 -5.46 13.16 -13.68
C THR A 153 -5.04 12.63 -12.31
N LEU A 154 -4.86 11.32 -12.16
CA LEU A 154 -4.40 10.73 -10.89
C LEU A 154 -2.93 11.03 -10.60
N SER A 155 -2.09 11.09 -11.63
CA SER A 155 -0.67 11.46 -11.48
C SER A 155 -0.51 12.90 -11.00
N GLU A 156 -1.26 13.83 -11.60
CA GLU A 156 -1.25 15.24 -11.21
C GLU A 156 -1.77 15.41 -9.77
N LEU A 157 -2.88 14.76 -9.41
CA LEU A 157 -3.41 14.76 -8.05
C LEU A 157 -2.37 14.21 -7.04
N ALA A 158 -1.68 13.12 -7.37
CA ALA A 158 -0.66 12.55 -6.50
C ALA A 158 0.47 13.54 -6.22
N LEU A 159 1.01 14.17 -7.25
CA LEU A 159 2.08 15.17 -7.10
C LEU A 159 1.58 16.41 -6.33
N GLU A 160 0.36 16.86 -6.58
CA GLU A 160 -0.25 18.00 -5.90
C GLU A 160 -0.39 17.77 -4.38
N ILE A 161 -0.70 16.54 -3.96
CA ILE A 161 -0.86 16.19 -2.54
C ILE A 161 0.43 15.70 -1.86
N GLY A 162 1.60 15.89 -2.52
CA GLY A 162 2.91 15.74 -1.90
C GLY A 162 3.67 14.46 -2.21
N PHE A 163 3.15 13.54 -3.05
CA PHE A 163 3.98 12.41 -3.49
C PHE A 163 5.20 12.88 -4.25
N GLY A 164 6.36 12.25 -3.99
CA GLY A 164 7.64 12.62 -4.61
C GLY A 164 7.78 12.14 -6.05
N ARG A 165 7.12 11.05 -6.42
CA ARG A 165 7.15 10.50 -7.78
C ARG A 165 5.95 9.62 -8.07
N VAL A 166 5.63 9.49 -9.37
CA VAL A 166 4.66 8.54 -9.90
C VAL A 166 5.40 7.49 -10.72
N THR A 167 5.11 6.22 -10.48
CA THR A 167 5.67 5.08 -11.22
C THR A 167 4.53 4.34 -11.91
N LEU A 168 4.65 4.11 -13.21
CA LEU A 168 3.72 3.25 -13.95
C LEU A 168 4.23 1.81 -13.92
N SER A 169 3.33 0.87 -13.69
CA SER A 169 3.61 -0.56 -13.70
C SER A 169 2.39 -1.34 -14.18
N ASP A 170 2.55 -2.57 -14.58
CA ASP A 170 1.44 -3.50 -14.72
C ASP A 170 1.19 -4.29 -13.42
N PRO A 171 0.04 -4.97 -13.28
CA PRO A 171 -0.28 -5.72 -12.05
C PRO A 171 0.72 -6.82 -11.70
N ASP A 172 1.31 -7.49 -12.70
CA ASP A 172 2.25 -8.60 -12.48
C ASP A 172 3.61 -8.09 -12.01
N GLU A 173 4.14 -7.05 -12.65
CA GLU A 173 5.36 -6.38 -12.24
C GLU A 173 5.20 -5.76 -10.85
N HIS A 174 4.07 -5.06 -10.60
CA HIS A 174 3.76 -4.49 -9.30
C HIS A 174 3.85 -5.53 -8.19
N ASP A 175 3.13 -6.64 -8.33
CA ASP A 175 3.01 -7.63 -7.26
C ASP A 175 4.32 -8.40 -7.03
N ARG A 176 5.15 -8.63 -8.07
CA ARG A 176 6.52 -9.15 -7.91
C ARG A 176 7.39 -8.17 -7.12
N MET A 177 7.39 -6.90 -7.48
CA MET A 177 8.19 -5.90 -6.78
C MET A 177 7.73 -5.71 -5.33
N ILE A 178 6.43 -5.76 -5.07
CA ILE A 178 5.88 -5.67 -3.71
C ILE A 178 6.20 -6.92 -2.88
N ALA A 179 6.27 -8.09 -3.49
CA ALA A 179 6.73 -9.30 -2.81
C ALA A 179 8.14 -9.10 -2.23
N PHE A 180 9.07 -8.60 -3.02
CA PHE A 180 10.44 -8.32 -2.61
C PHE A 180 10.55 -7.13 -1.65
N THR A 181 10.03 -5.94 -2.06
CA THR A 181 10.31 -4.68 -1.36
C THR A 181 9.51 -4.47 -0.08
N SER A 182 8.36 -5.15 0.04
CA SER A 182 7.44 -4.97 1.16
C SER A 182 7.12 -6.28 1.89
N GLN A 183 6.63 -7.30 1.20
CA GLN A 183 6.10 -8.50 1.85
C GLN A 183 7.20 -9.36 2.46
N LEU A 184 8.29 -9.61 1.75
CA LEU A 184 9.43 -10.38 2.24
C LEU A 184 10.05 -9.77 3.52
N PRO A 185 10.31 -8.44 3.60
CA PRO A 185 10.75 -7.80 4.84
C PRO A 185 9.82 -8.04 6.03
N HIS A 186 8.49 -8.04 5.83
CA HIS A 186 7.53 -8.33 6.89
C HIS A 186 7.57 -9.80 7.33
N VAL A 187 7.69 -10.74 6.38
CA VAL A 187 7.89 -12.17 6.68
C VAL A 187 9.17 -12.38 7.49
N LEU A 188 10.27 -11.78 7.02
CA LEU A 188 11.57 -11.85 7.70
C LEU A 188 11.49 -11.29 9.12
N ALA A 189 10.90 -10.11 9.30
CA ALA A 189 10.77 -9.49 10.61
C ALA A 189 9.93 -10.34 11.57
N CYS A 190 8.80 -10.87 11.10
CA CYS A 190 7.95 -11.77 11.89
C CYS A 190 8.70 -13.05 12.30
N ALA A 191 9.42 -13.67 11.37
CA ALA A 191 10.22 -14.86 11.67
C ALA A 191 11.37 -14.54 12.66
N TYR A 192 12.03 -13.40 12.48
CA TYR A 192 13.14 -12.96 13.32
C TYR A 192 12.76 -12.78 14.78
N VAL A 193 11.62 -12.14 15.06
CA VAL A 193 11.18 -11.90 16.45
C VAL A 193 10.65 -13.15 17.16
N LEU A 194 10.39 -14.24 16.44
CA LEU A 194 10.02 -15.53 17.02
C LEU A 194 11.20 -16.28 17.65
N SER A 195 12.44 -15.75 17.55
CA SER A 195 13.60 -16.30 18.25
C SER A 195 13.37 -16.38 19.75
N PRO A 196 13.73 -17.51 20.41
CA PRO A 196 13.69 -17.63 21.89
C PRO A 196 14.51 -16.56 22.62
N CYS A 197 15.49 -15.94 21.96
CA CYS A 197 16.29 -14.86 22.52
C CYS A 197 15.54 -13.51 22.53
N CYS A 198 14.51 -13.35 21.71
CA CYS A 198 13.83 -12.07 21.52
C CYS A 198 13.27 -11.48 22.82
N PRO A 199 12.61 -12.23 23.74
CA PRO A 199 12.11 -11.66 24.99
C PRO A 199 13.19 -11.04 25.89
N ASN A 200 14.44 -11.46 25.73
CA ASN A 200 15.57 -11.06 26.58
C ASN A 200 16.51 -10.03 25.90
N HIS A 201 16.10 -9.44 24.78
CA HIS A 201 16.98 -8.56 24.00
C HIS A 201 17.30 -7.20 24.66
N LYS A 202 16.50 -6.78 25.67
CA LYS A 202 16.65 -5.46 26.31
C LYS A 202 18.03 -5.31 26.97
N GLY A 203 18.72 -4.23 26.62
CA GLY A 203 20.09 -3.96 27.02
C GLY A 203 21.17 -4.51 26.07
N PHE A 204 20.81 -5.40 25.13
CA PHE A 204 21.69 -5.94 24.10
C PHE A 204 21.35 -5.46 22.70
N SER A 205 20.20 -4.81 22.50
CA SER A 205 19.72 -4.36 21.20
C SER A 205 20.06 -2.90 20.91
N ALA A 206 20.37 -2.63 19.63
CA ALA A 206 20.64 -1.30 19.09
C ALA A 206 19.90 -1.11 17.76
N GLY A 207 20.42 -0.26 16.88
CA GLY A 207 19.82 0.07 15.58
C GLY A 207 19.47 -1.15 14.74
N SER A 208 20.42 -2.06 14.55
CA SER A 208 20.24 -3.26 13.70
C SER A 208 19.02 -4.11 14.09
N TYR A 209 18.82 -4.33 15.41
CA TYR A 209 17.64 -5.04 15.90
C TYR A 209 16.35 -4.27 15.56
N ARG A 210 16.33 -2.97 15.85
CA ARG A 210 15.16 -2.12 15.63
C ARG A 210 14.79 -2.06 14.13
N ASP A 211 15.79 -1.89 13.28
CA ASP A 211 15.59 -1.75 11.84
C ASP A 211 14.99 -3.02 11.22
N VAL A 212 15.45 -4.21 11.64
CA VAL A 212 14.90 -5.49 11.17
C VAL A 212 13.54 -5.79 11.80
N SER A 213 13.35 -5.54 13.12
CA SER A 213 12.14 -5.98 13.85
C SER A 213 10.95 -5.02 13.75
N ARG A 214 11.15 -3.76 13.35
CA ARG A 214 10.13 -2.71 13.38
C ARG A 214 8.83 -3.11 12.70
N VAL A 215 8.95 -3.69 11.51
CA VAL A 215 7.78 -4.07 10.68
C VAL A 215 7.10 -5.38 11.14
N ALA A 216 7.61 -6.05 12.18
CA ALA A 216 6.91 -7.17 12.80
C ALA A 216 5.68 -6.74 13.63
N ASN A 217 5.51 -5.44 13.92
CA ASN A 217 4.28 -4.90 14.52
C ASN A 217 3.19 -4.79 13.45
N ILE A 218 2.56 -5.91 13.15
CA ILE A 218 1.77 -6.14 11.94
C ILE A 218 0.28 -6.31 12.26
N ASN A 219 -0.61 -5.81 11.39
CA ASN A 219 -2.02 -6.18 11.41
C ASN A 219 -2.19 -7.57 10.76
N SER A 220 -2.26 -8.61 11.58
CA SER A 220 -2.27 -9.99 11.12
C SER A 220 -3.42 -10.31 10.13
N LYS A 221 -4.59 -9.70 10.29
CA LYS A 221 -5.73 -9.91 9.40
C LYS A 221 -5.47 -9.35 7.99
N LEU A 222 -4.97 -8.12 7.91
CA LEU A 222 -4.64 -7.48 6.63
C LEU A 222 -3.49 -8.23 5.94
N TRP A 223 -2.42 -8.50 6.67
CA TRP A 223 -1.22 -9.07 6.07
C TRP A 223 -1.37 -10.53 5.67
N SER A 224 -2.20 -11.32 6.39
CA SER A 224 -2.51 -12.67 5.93
C SER A 224 -3.28 -12.67 4.60
N GLU A 225 -4.21 -11.73 4.39
CA GLU A 225 -4.89 -11.53 3.10
C GLU A 225 -3.87 -11.16 2.01
N LEU A 226 -3.04 -10.12 2.23
CA LEU A 226 -2.03 -9.68 1.27
C LEU A 226 -1.02 -10.76 0.89
N PHE A 227 -0.55 -11.56 1.86
CA PHE A 227 0.40 -12.64 1.60
C PHE A 227 -0.21 -13.78 0.78
N LEU A 228 -1.46 -14.15 1.10
CA LEU A 228 -2.14 -15.24 0.39
C LEU A 228 -2.57 -14.85 -1.02
N GLU A 229 -2.96 -13.59 -1.22
CA GLU A 229 -3.36 -13.09 -2.53
C GLU A 229 -2.17 -12.78 -3.46
N ASN A 230 -0.96 -12.63 -2.90
CA ASN A 230 0.30 -12.51 -3.65
C ASN A 230 1.22 -13.73 -3.41
N ARG A 231 0.65 -14.90 -3.23
CA ARG A 231 1.33 -16.09 -2.73
C ARG A 231 2.50 -16.53 -3.59
N GLU A 232 2.30 -16.64 -4.91
CA GLU A 232 3.32 -17.17 -5.81
C GLU A 232 4.58 -16.28 -5.82
N PRO A 233 4.52 -14.96 -6.11
CA PRO A 233 5.69 -14.08 -6.05
C PRO A 233 6.36 -14.06 -4.67
N LEU A 234 5.58 -14.09 -3.60
CA LEU A 234 6.15 -14.09 -2.25
C LEU A 234 6.88 -15.40 -1.91
N LEU A 235 6.38 -16.54 -2.36
CA LEU A 235 7.06 -17.83 -2.17
C LEU A 235 8.39 -17.88 -2.93
N GLU A 236 8.45 -17.38 -4.16
CA GLU A 236 9.69 -17.28 -4.95
C GLU A 236 10.75 -16.46 -4.18
N GLU A 237 10.37 -15.33 -3.62
CA GLU A 237 11.28 -14.48 -2.84
C GLU A 237 11.72 -15.13 -1.52
N ILE A 238 10.83 -15.84 -0.85
CA ILE A 238 11.16 -16.59 0.38
C ILE A 238 12.12 -17.75 0.06
N GLU A 239 11.92 -18.46 -1.05
CA GLU A 239 12.80 -19.55 -1.48
C GLU A 239 14.21 -19.04 -1.78
N GLU A 240 14.34 -17.92 -2.51
CA GLU A 240 15.65 -17.33 -2.80
C GLU A 240 16.32 -16.80 -1.53
N LEU A 241 15.58 -16.17 -0.63
CA LEU A 241 16.11 -15.76 0.69
C LEU A 241 16.61 -16.97 1.48
N ASN A 242 15.85 -18.05 1.52
CA ASN A 242 16.25 -19.27 2.24
C ASN A 242 17.51 -19.91 1.65
N LYS A 243 17.67 -19.91 0.33
CA LYS A 243 18.88 -20.36 -0.34
C LYS A 243 20.08 -19.51 0.09
N ASN A 244 19.99 -18.19 0.02
CA ASN A 244 21.06 -17.27 0.39
C ASN A 244 21.42 -17.38 1.90
N LEU A 245 20.42 -17.51 2.77
CA LEU A 245 20.63 -17.82 4.20
C LEU A 245 21.31 -19.16 4.42
N GLY A 246 20.99 -20.17 3.61
CA GLY A 246 21.61 -21.48 3.62
C GLY A 246 23.11 -21.43 3.28
N GLU A 247 23.50 -20.64 2.29
CA GLU A 247 24.91 -20.46 1.92
C GLU A 247 25.71 -19.82 3.05
N LEU A 248 25.19 -18.73 3.64
CA LEU A 248 25.79 -18.09 4.81
C LEU A 248 25.87 -19.05 6.01
N TYR A 249 24.78 -19.78 6.31
CA TYR A 249 24.76 -20.79 7.37
C TYR A 249 25.83 -21.85 7.19
N HIS A 250 26.00 -22.39 6.00
CA HIS A 250 26.98 -23.44 5.74
C HIS A 250 28.42 -22.93 5.82
N ALA A 251 28.69 -21.69 5.34
CA ALA A 251 30.00 -21.07 5.48
C ALA A 251 30.37 -20.88 6.97
N ILE A 252 29.43 -20.35 7.76
CA ILE A 252 29.60 -20.17 9.22
C ILE A 252 29.81 -21.52 9.91
N LYS A 253 28.99 -22.52 9.60
CA LYS A 253 29.07 -23.86 10.22
C LYS A 253 30.41 -24.55 9.97
N ARG A 254 31.01 -24.35 8.78
CA ARG A 254 32.32 -24.92 8.43
C ARG A 254 33.49 -24.10 8.95
N GLY A 255 33.25 -22.89 9.47
CA GLY A 255 34.33 -21.94 9.82
C GLY A 255 35.07 -21.43 8.57
N ASP A 256 34.45 -21.44 7.42
CA ASP A 256 34.99 -21.01 6.13
C ASP A 256 35.04 -19.48 6.05
N ARG A 257 36.12 -18.92 6.55
CA ARG A 257 36.31 -17.45 6.61
C ARG A 257 36.37 -16.82 5.22
N GLU A 258 37.04 -17.44 4.27
CA GLU A 258 37.22 -16.91 2.91
C GLU A 258 35.88 -16.94 2.15
N GLY A 259 35.19 -18.10 2.15
CA GLY A 259 33.86 -18.22 1.54
C GLY A 259 32.85 -17.27 2.16
N LEU A 260 32.84 -17.11 3.49
CA LEU A 260 31.97 -16.15 4.16
C LEU A 260 32.28 -14.71 3.75
N ALA A 261 33.57 -14.33 3.70
CA ALA A 261 33.95 -12.99 3.28
C ALA A 261 33.49 -12.68 1.84
N ASN A 262 33.60 -13.63 0.93
CA ASN A 262 33.16 -13.47 -0.44
C ASN A 262 31.64 -13.27 -0.56
N LEU A 263 30.83 -14.02 0.20
CA LEU A 263 29.36 -13.85 0.25
C LEU A 263 28.96 -12.48 0.79
N LEU A 264 29.65 -12.00 1.83
CA LEU A 264 29.38 -10.67 2.43
C LEU A 264 29.79 -9.54 1.47
N GLU A 265 30.91 -9.69 0.77
CA GLU A 265 31.39 -8.72 -0.22
C GLU A 265 30.46 -8.64 -1.41
N GLU A 266 29.89 -9.77 -1.86
CA GLU A 266 28.88 -9.78 -2.93
C GLU A 266 27.63 -8.96 -2.51
N GLY A 267 27.11 -9.16 -1.29
CA GLY A 267 26.01 -8.37 -0.79
C GLY A 267 26.34 -6.87 -0.69
N HIS A 268 27.57 -6.54 -0.24
CA HIS A 268 28.04 -5.17 -0.18
C HIS A 268 28.10 -4.54 -1.58
N ARG A 269 28.66 -5.26 -2.56
CA ARG A 269 28.76 -4.80 -3.96
C ARG A 269 27.40 -4.49 -4.56
N VAL A 270 26.42 -5.39 -4.39
CA VAL A 270 25.05 -5.16 -4.87
C VAL A 270 24.46 -3.89 -4.25
N LYS A 271 24.63 -3.69 -2.93
CA LYS A 271 24.12 -2.47 -2.26
C LYS A 271 24.79 -1.18 -2.77
N GLN A 272 26.08 -1.22 -3.03
CA GLN A 272 26.84 -0.09 -3.60
C GLN A 272 26.37 0.28 -5.01
N GLU A 273 26.13 -0.72 -5.87
CA GLU A 273 25.65 -0.51 -7.24
C GLU A 273 24.26 0.13 -7.30
N LEU A 274 23.43 -0.08 -6.28
CA LEU A 274 22.10 0.54 -6.17
C LEU A 274 22.17 2.03 -5.75
N GLY A 275 23.29 2.50 -5.22
CA GLY A 275 23.47 3.90 -4.81
C GLY A 275 22.64 4.33 -3.61
N GLU A 276 22.28 3.39 -2.75
CA GLU A 276 21.41 3.58 -1.57
C GLU A 276 22.18 3.44 -0.24
#